data_2e05254de43514eabf39c4668d7c21d9
#
_entry.id   2e05254de43514eabf39c4668d7c21d9
#
_cell.length_a   1.000
_cell.length_b   1.000
_cell.length_c   1.000
_cell.angle_alpha   90.00
_cell.angle_beta   90.00
_cell.angle_gamma   90.00
#
_symmetry.space_group_name_H-M   'P 1'
#
loop_
_entity.id
_entity.type
_entity.pdbx_description
1 polymer ?
#
loop_
_entity_poly.entity_id
_entity_poly.type
_entity_poly.pdbx_seq_one_letter_code
_entity_poly.pdbx_strand_id
1 'polypeptide(L)'
;MKIFPAIDIKDKKCVRLVKGDFDNKTEYEMSPVEQASKYKDHGFKNLHIVDLDGALTGETVNLDIIKDIVCKFDLKVEVGGGIRNLESIQKYSDAGADKIILGSAAIKDKKFLKKACEKFLNKIALGLDAKNGYLSVSGWKENSNQLTL
;
A
#
# COMPACT_ATOMS: atom_id res chain seq x y z
N MET A 1 0.27 -3.97 -21.35
CA MET A 1 0.86 -4.13 -19.99
C MET A 1 0.57 -2.87 -19.18
N LYS A 2 0.20 -3.00 -17.90
CA LYS A 2 0.06 -1.85 -16.99
C LYS A 2 1.30 -1.80 -16.10
N ILE A 3 1.90 -0.62 -15.97
CA ILE A 3 3.07 -0.39 -15.11
C ILE A 3 2.62 0.52 -13.96
N PHE A 4 2.98 0.14 -12.76
CA PHE A 4 2.75 0.88 -11.52
C PHE A 4 4.12 1.21 -10.91
N PRO A 5 4.69 2.40 -11.17
CA PRO A 5 5.85 2.83 -10.39
C PRO A 5 5.44 2.91 -8.91
N ALA A 6 6.39 2.64 -8.01
CA ALA A 6 6.10 2.58 -6.59
C ALA A 6 6.71 3.75 -5.83
N ILE A 7 6.01 4.21 -4.80
CA ILE A 7 6.49 5.15 -3.78
C ILE A 7 6.25 4.53 -2.41
N ASP A 8 7.32 4.20 -1.71
CA ASP A 8 7.28 3.81 -0.31
C ASP A 8 7.44 5.08 0.54
N ILE A 9 6.50 5.33 1.46
CA ILE A 9 6.50 6.52 2.33
C ILE A 9 6.80 6.10 3.76
N LYS A 10 7.86 6.68 4.33
CA LYS A 10 8.23 6.56 5.74
C LYS A 10 8.69 7.90 6.27
N ASP A 11 8.21 8.29 7.46
CA ASP A 11 8.53 9.58 8.07
C ASP A 11 8.31 10.77 7.09
N LYS A 12 7.21 10.68 6.28
CA LYS A 12 6.84 11.64 5.22
C LYS A 12 7.83 11.78 4.05
N LYS A 13 8.77 10.87 3.91
CA LYS A 13 9.80 10.84 2.86
C LYS A 13 9.64 9.65 1.95
N CYS A 14 10.16 9.78 0.72
CA CYS A 14 10.35 8.64 -0.18
C CYS A 14 11.50 7.78 0.34
N VAL A 15 11.26 6.49 0.50
CA VAL A 15 12.29 5.55 0.94
C VAL A 15 12.26 4.27 0.09
N ARG A 16 13.32 3.48 0.20
CA ARG A 16 13.38 2.11 -0.29
C ARG A 16 13.97 1.23 0.80
N LEU A 17 13.21 0.25 1.25
CA LEU A 17 13.69 -0.75 2.19
C LEU A 17 14.57 -1.78 1.48
N VAL A 18 15.68 -2.16 2.10
CA VAL A 18 16.51 -3.26 1.62
C VAL A 18 15.93 -4.57 2.15
N LYS A 19 15.39 -5.39 1.26
CA LYS A 19 14.74 -6.68 1.61
C LYS A 19 13.63 -6.57 2.66
N GLY A 20 12.92 -5.43 2.69
CA GLY A 20 11.85 -5.19 3.66
C GLY A 20 12.32 -4.82 5.09
N ASP A 21 13.61 -4.58 5.28
CA ASP A 21 14.18 -4.22 6.57
C ASP A 21 14.00 -2.71 6.83
N PHE A 22 13.27 -2.38 7.89
CA PHE A 22 12.97 -0.99 8.28
C PHE A 22 14.18 -0.23 8.83
N ASP A 23 15.19 -0.95 9.34
CA ASP A 23 16.43 -0.37 9.86
C ASP A 23 17.46 -0.14 8.74
N ASN A 24 17.25 -0.77 7.57
CA ASN A 24 18.10 -0.66 6.39
C ASN A 24 17.32 -0.07 5.23
N LYS A 25 17.33 1.27 5.15
CA LYS A 25 16.58 2.02 4.14
C LYS A 25 17.46 3.02 3.40
N THR A 26 17.16 3.24 2.13
CA THR A 26 17.65 4.40 1.37
C THR A 26 16.58 5.48 1.44
N GLU A 27 16.95 6.70 1.85
CA GLU A 27 16.08 7.88 1.74
C GLU A 27 16.41 8.63 0.46
N TYR A 28 15.37 9.11 -0.23
CA TYR A 28 15.50 9.94 -1.42
C TYR A 28 15.26 11.41 -1.05
N GLU A 29 15.95 12.31 -1.73
CA GLU A 29 15.81 13.76 -1.49
C GLU A 29 14.43 14.30 -1.88
N MET A 30 13.81 13.70 -2.91
CA MET A 30 12.49 14.13 -3.41
C MET A 30 11.38 13.74 -2.45
N SER A 31 10.45 14.65 -2.21
CA SER A 31 9.23 14.36 -1.48
C SER A 31 8.33 13.37 -2.27
N PRO A 32 7.39 12.66 -1.61
CA PRO A 32 6.46 11.77 -2.29
C PRO A 32 5.61 12.47 -3.36
N VAL A 33 5.24 13.73 -3.13
CA VAL A 33 4.44 14.53 -4.08
C VAL A 33 5.27 14.89 -5.32
N GLU A 34 6.53 15.31 -5.15
CA GLU A 34 7.45 15.60 -6.26
C GLU A 34 7.74 14.33 -7.07
N GLN A 35 7.93 13.20 -6.39
CA GLN A 35 8.17 11.92 -7.07
C GLN A 35 6.94 11.49 -7.90
N ALA A 36 5.72 11.68 -7.38
CA ALA A 36 4.49 11.41 -8.11
C ALA A 36 4.34 12.32 -9.34
N SER A 37 4.66 13.62 -9.20
CA SER A 37 4.72 14.56 -10.34
C SER A 37 5.66 14.06 -11.43
N LYS A 38 6.87 13.68 -11.04
CA LYS A 38 7.89 13.15 -11.97
C LYS A 38 7.40 11.90 -12.72
N TYR A 39 6.72 10.98 -12.05
CA TYR A 39 6.12 9.82 -12.70
C TYR A 39 5.02 10.23 -13.70
N LYS A 40 4.15 11.17 -13.31
CA LYS A 40 3.13 11.73 -14.22
C LYS A 40 3.75 12.34 -15.47
N ASP A 41 4.80 13.16 -15.30
CA ASP A 41 5.51 13.84 -16.40
C ASP A 41 6.19 12.85 -17.35
N HIS A 42 6.60 11.69 -16.86
CA HIS A 42 7.11 10.58 -17.68
C HIS A 42 6.01 9.73 -18.33
N GLY A 43 4.74 10.15 -18.22
CA GLY A 43 3.61 9.52 -18.90
C GLY A 43 3.00 8.31 -18.19
N PHE A 44 3.40 8.02 -16.95
CA PHE A 44 2.74 6.97 -16.18
C PHE A 44 1.30 7.35 -15.87
N LYS A 45 0.41 6.35 -15.87
CA LYS A 45 -1.03 6.50 -15.61
C LYS A 45 -1.45 5.90 -14.26
N ASN A 46 -0.59 5.08 -13.68
CA ASN A 46 -0.87 4.36 -12.45
C ASN A 46 0.26 4.59 -11.46
N LEU A 47 -0.04 4.48 -10.18
CA LEU A 47 0.92 4.65 -9.09
C LEU A 47 0.61 3.66 -7.97
N HIS A 48 1.63 3.00 -7.44
CA HIS A 48 1.56 2.17 -6.25
C HIS A 48 2.16 2.93 -5.07
N ILE A 49 1.43 3.06 -3.96
CA ILE A 49 1.91 3.74 -2.76
C ILE A 49 1.86 2.79 -1.57
N VAL A 50 2.93 2.75 -0.80
CA VAL A 50 2.99 2.00 0.46
C VAL A 50 3.20 2.97 1.62
N ASP A 51 2.23 3.03 2.54
CA ASP A 51 2.38 3.72 3.83
C ASP A 51 3.14 2.81 4.79
N LEU A 52 4.47 2.96 4.86
CA LEU A 52 5.31 2.13 5.72
C LEU A 52 5.12 2.44 7.20
N ASP A 53 4.80 3.69 7.56
CA ASP A 53 4.47 4.05 8.94
C ASP A 53 3.15 3.38 9.33
N GLY A 54 2.15 3.40 8.43
CA GLY A 54 0.92 2.66 8.59
C GLY A 54 1.15 1.15 8.70
N ALA A 55 2.10 0.58 7.96
CA ALA A 55 2.45 -0.83 8.07
C ALA A 55 2.93 -1.20 9.47
N LEU A 56 3.66 -0.32 10.15
CA LEU A 56 4.11 -0.50 11.52
C LEU A 56 2.99 -0.31 12.54
N THR A 57 2.26 0.80 12.45
CA THR A 57 1.30 1.22 13.47
C THR A 57 -0.10 0.63 13.30
N GLY A 58 -0.51 0.35 12.07
CA GLY A 58 -1.89 -0.01 11.71
C GLY A 58 -2.80 1.20 11.49
N GLU A 59 -2.24 2.41 11.53
CA GLU A 59 -2.93 3.68 11.32
C GLU A 59 -2.66 4.25 9.92
N THR A 60 -3.47 5.21 9.48
CA THR A 60 -3.29 5.88 8.18
C THR A 60 -2.39 7.11 8.33
N VAL A 61 -1.11 6.88 8.65
CA VAL A 61 -0.17 7.94 9.09
C VAL A 61 0.11 8.96 7.98
N ASN A 62 0.29 8.50 6.74
CA ASN A 62 0.62 9.37 5.61
C ASN A 62 -0.58 9.70 4.73
N LEU A 63 -1.81 9.62 5.28
CA LEU A 63 -3.06 9.85 4.54
C LEU A 63 -3.09 11.20 3.83
N ASP A 64 -2.62 12.26 4.48
CA ASP A 64 -2.64 13.63 3.91
C ASP A 64 -1.75 13.73 2.66
N ILE A 65 -0.57 13.12 2.70
CA ILE A 65 0.35 13.08 1.55
C ILE A 65 -0.28 12.28 0.40
N ILE A 66 -0.88 11.13 0.71
CA ILE A 66 -1.53 10.27 -0.28
C ILE A 66 -2.72 10.98 -0.91
N LYS A 67 -3.55 11.67 -0.12
CA LYS A 67 -4.66 12.50 -0.60
C LYS A 67 -4.16 13.62 -1.51
N ASP A 68 -3.08 14.30 -1.13
CA ASP A 68 -2.45 15.34 -1.95
C ASP A 68 -2.04 14.80 -3.34
N ILE A 69 -1.41 13.62 -3.38
CA ILE A 69 -1.02 12.98 -4.64
C ILE A 69 -2.25 12.66 -5.50
N VAL A 70 -3.26 12.03 -4.90
CA VAL A 70 -4.50 11.65 -5.60
C VAL A 70 -5.23 12.89 -6.16
N CYS A 71 -5.30 13.97 -5.39
CA CYS A 71 -6.02 15.18 -5.79
C CYS A 71 -5.25 16.01 -6.84
N LYS A 72 -3.91 16.03 -6.77
CA LYS A 72 -3.08 16.89 -7.65
C LYS A 72 -2.80 16.27 -9.01
N PHE A 73 -2.76 14.93 -9.07
CA PHE A 73 -2.34 14.26 -10.29
C PHE A 73 -3.43 13.31 -10.80
N ASP A 74 -3.68 13.33 -12.11
CA ASP A 74 -4.54 12.37 -12.78
C ASP A 74 -3.81 11.02 -12.90
N LEU A 75 -3.65 10.33 -11.76
CA LEU A 75 -3.05 9.01 -11.63
C LEU A 75 -4.04 8.06 -10.96
N LYS A 76 -4.12 6.83 -11.46
CA LYS A 76 -4.82 5.75 -10.79
C LYS A 76 -3.94 5.22 -9.67
N VAL A 77 -4.33 5.50 -8.43
CA VAL A 77 -3.53 5.19 -7.26
C VAL A 77 -4.04 3.94 -6.57
N GLU A 78 -3.15 2.98 -6.37
CA GLU A 78 -3.36 1.89 -5.43
C GLU A 78 -2.51 2.10 -4.18
N VAL A 79 -3.10 1.89 -3.00
CA VAL A 79 -2.45 2.15 -1.73
C VAL A 79 -2.49 0.93 -0.83
N GLY A 80 -1.35 0.64 -0.19
CA GLY A 80 -1.20 -0.39 0.83
C GLY A 80 -0.43 0.12 2.04
N GLY A 81 -0.25 -0.73 3.05
CA GLY A 81 0.48 -0.41 4.27
C GLY A 81 -0.41 -0.36 5.51
N GLY A 82 -0.41 -1.45 6.30
CA GLY A 82 -1.04 -1.50 7.61
C GLY A 82 -2.57 -1.43 7.68
N ILE A 83 -3.27 -1.62 6.58
CA ILE A 83 -4.74 -1.52 6.51
C ILE A 83 -5.36 -2.76 7.17
N ARG A 84 -5.96 -2.58 8.36
CA ARG A 84 -6.43 -3.68 9.22
C ARG A 84 -7.90 -3.59 9.62
N ASN A 85 -8.61 -2.53 9.23
CA ASN A 85 -10.00 -2.28 9.59
C ASN A 85 -10.75 -1.53 8.48
N LEU A 86 -12.09 -1.51 8.57
CA LEU A 86 -12.95 -0.86 7.57
C LEU A 86 -12.84 0.66 7.60
N GLU A 87 -12.45 1.25 8.72
CA GLU A 87 -12.27 2.70 8.84
C GLU A 87 -11.07 3.18 8.02
N SER A 88 -9.93 2.48 8.11
CA SER A 88 -8.75 2.78 7.28
C SER A 88 -9.06 2.64 5.79
N ILE A 89 -9.83 1.61 5.40
CA ILE A 89 -10.30 1.45 4.01
C ILE A 89 -11.15 2.66 3.60
N GLN A 90 -12.08 3.09 4.46
CA GLN A 90 -12.95 4.24 4.18
C GLN A 90 -12.12 5.51 3.97
N LYS A 91 -11.14 5.78 4.86
CA LYS A 91 -10.27 6.96 4.76
C LYS A 91 -9.52 7.03 3.42
N TYR A 92 -8.91 5.93 2.98
CA TYR A 92 -8.22 5.90 1.68
C TYR A 92 -9.19 5.96 0.50
N SER A 93 -10.39 5.36 0.63
CA SER A 93 -11.43 5.45 -0.39
C SER A 93 -11.94 6.89 -0.55
N ASP A 94 -12.15 7.60 0.57
CA ASP A 94 -12.58 9.01 0.60
C ASP A 94 -11.49 9.96 0.10
N ALA A 95 -10.22 9.60 0.31
CA ALA A 95 -9.08 10.29 -0.28
C ALA A 95 -8.99 10.11 -1.81
N GLY A 96 -9.79 9.21 -2.40
CA GLY A 96 -9.86 9.00 -3.84
C GLY A 96 -8.98 7.87 -4.38
N ALA A 97 -8.40 7.02 -3.53
CA ALA A 97 -7.64 5.85 -3.99
C ALA A 97 -8.49 4.92 -4.87
N ASP A 98 -7.94 4.46 -5.99
CA ASP A 98 -8.61 3.54 -6.91
C ASP A 98 -8.67 2.12 -6.37
N LYS A 99 -7.58 1.68 -5.74
CA LYS A 99 -7.46 0.38 -5.11
C LYS A 99 -6.84 0.49 -3.72
N ILE A 100 -7.29 -0.39 -2.85
CA ILE A 100 -6.83 -0.50 -1.47
C ILE A 100 -6.33 -1.91 -1.27
N ILE A 101 -5.03 -2.03 -0.97
CA ILE A 101 -4.33 -3.31 -0.94
C ILE A 101 -4.34 -3.84 0.48
N LEU A 102 -4.96 -5.00 0.66
CA LEU A 102 -4.98 -5.72 1.92
C LEU A 102 -3.96 -6.87 1.86
N GLY A 103 -3.03 -6.88 2.79
CA GLY A 103 -2.03 -7.93 2.95
C GLY A 103 -2.39 -8.88 4.10
N SER A 104 -1.54 -8.95 5.11
CA SER A 104 -1.63 -9.87 6.25
C SER A 104 -3.00 -9.88 6.96
N ALA A 105 -3.69 -8.74 7.04
CA ALA A 105 -5.01 -8.65 7.65
C ALA A 105 -6.06 -9.51 6.93
N ALA A 106 -6.01 -9.55 5.59
CA ALA A 106 -6.93 -10.36 4.79
C ALA A 106 -6.68 -11.87 4.97
N ILE A 107 -5.43 -12.27 5.20
CA ILE A 107 -5.05 -13.66 5.45
C ILE A 107 -5.52 -14.09 6.85
N LYS A 108 -5.31 -13.22 7.86
CA LYS A 108 -5.61 -13.50 9.26
C LYS A 108 -7.12 -13.46 9.57
N ASP A 109 -7.88 -12.58 8.91
CA ASP A 109 -9.32 -12.40 9.13
C ASP A 109 -10.14 -12.43 7.83
N LYS A 110 -10.61 -13.63 7.48
CA LYS A 110 -11.48 -13.82 6.29
C LYS A 110 -12.83 -13.11 6.41
N LYS A 111 -13.35 -12.89 7.65
CA LYS A 111 -14.61 -12.16 7.86
C LYS A 111 -14.42 -10.66 7.57
N PHE A 112 -13.29 -10.11 8.01
CA PHE A 112 -12.90 -8.74 7.65
C PHE A 112 -12.79 -8.59 6.13
N LEU A 113 -12.06 -9.49 5.46
CA LEU A 113 -11.92 -9.45 4.00
C LEU A 113 -13.27 -9.49 3.30
N LYS A 114 -14.17 -10.41 3.68
CA LYS A 114 -15.51 -10.51 3.10
C LYS A 114 -16.27 -9.19 3.25
N LYS A 115 -16.34 -8.62 4.46
CA LYS A 115 -17.01 -7.32 4.72
C LYS A 115 -16.38 -6.18 3.92
N ALA A 116 -15.05 -6.16 3.78
CA ALA A 116 -14.36 -5.15 2.98
C ALA A 116 -14.77 -5.23 1.51
N CYS A 117 -14.79 -6.43 0.93
CA CYS A 117 -15.20 -6.64 -0.46
C CYS A 117 -16.67 -6.29 -0.71
N GLU A 118 -17.57 -6.62 0.24
CA GLU A 118 -18.99 -6.30 0.14
C GLU A 118 -19.24 -4.78 0.23
N LYS A 119 -18.54 -4.08 1.14
CA LYS A 119 -18.74 -2.64 1.36
C LYS A 119 -18.03 -1.77 0.31
N PHE A 120 -16.84 -2.17 -0.14
CA PHE A 120 -16.00 -1.38 -1.03
C PHE A 120 -15.84 -2.06 -2.39
N LEU A 121 -16.95 -2.20 -3.10
CA LEU A 121 -17.01 -2.87 -4.40
C LEU A 121 -15.95 -2.35 -5.37
N ASN A 122 -15.22 -3.28 -5.98
CA ASN A 122 -14.15 -3.01 -6.95
C ASN A 122 -12.96 -2.18 -6.41
N LYS A 123 -12.87 -1.91 -5.11
CA LYS A 123 -11.75 -1.15 -4.53
C LYS A 123 -10.70 -2.04 -3.85
N ILE A 124 -11.05 -3.26 -3.45
CA ILE A 124 -10.13 -4.13 -2.73
C ILE A 124 -9.22 -4.90 -3.68
N ALA A 125 -7.93 -4.92 -3.37
CA ALA A 125 -6.92 -5.77 -3.96
C ALA A 125 -6.18 -6.54 -2.86
N LEU A 126 -5.66 -7.73 -3.17
CA LEU A 126 -4.86 -8.53 -2.24
C LEU A 126 -3.39 -8.39 -2.59
N GLY A 127 -2.58 -8.00 -1.61
CA GLY A 127 -1.13 -8.06 -1.65
C GLY A 127 -0.67 -9.33 -0.93
N LEU A 128 -0.31 -10.35 -1.70
CA LEU A 128 0.09 -11.65 -1.16
C LEU A 128 1.57 -11.89 -1.43
N ASP A 129 2.35 -11.87 -0.37
CA ASP A 129 3.75 -12.27 -0.42
C ASP A 129 3.89 -13.77 -0.19
N ALA A 130 4.76 -14.42 -0.95
CA ALA A 130 4.99 -15.86 -0.84
C ALA A 130 6.47 -16.19 -0.70
N LYS A 131 6.78 -17.17 0.15
CA LYS A 131 8.12 -17.70 0.31
C LYS A 131 8.06 -19.23 0.40
N ASN A 132 8.81 -19.90 -0.46
CA ASN A 132 8.86 -21.37 -0.53
C ASN A 132 7.47 -22.04 -0.68
N GLY A 133 6.56 -21.40 -1.43
CA GLY A 133 5.20 -21.92 -1.66
C GLY A 133 4.20 -21.63 -0.54
N TYR A 134 4.59 -20.90 0.50
CA TYR A 134 3.72 -20.50 1.61
C TYR A 134 3.51 -18.99 1.63
N LEU A 135 2.31 -18.55 2.03
CA LEU A 135 2.03 -17.13 2.22
C LEU A 135 2.86 -16.58 3.38
N SER A 136 3.53 -15.47 3.14
CA SER A 136 4.25 -14.72 4.18
C SER A 136 3.35 -13.64 4.76
N VAL A 137 3.41 -13.46 6.07
CA VAL A 137 2.64 -12.45 6.81
C VAL A 137 3.58 -11.58 7.64
N SER A 138 3.06 -10.43 8.11
CA SER A 138 3.80 -9.54 9.02
C SER A 138 5.13 -9.01 8.44
N GLY A 139 5.13 -8.60 7.16
CA GLY A 139 6.33 -8.04 6.52
C GLY A 139 7.46 -9.05 6.36
N TRP A 140 7.15 -10.28 5.92
CA TRP A 140 8.11 -11.40 5.69
C TRP A 140 8.68 -12.04 6.97
N LYS A 141 8.23 -11.60 8.15
CA LYS A 141 8.76 -12.09 9.45
C LYS A 141 8.18 -13.45 9.85
N GLU A 142 7.01 -13.79 9.35
CA GLU A 142 6.30 -15.03 9.68
C GLU A 142 5.82 -15.72 8.41
N ASN A 143 5.96 -17.04 8.34
CA ASN A 143 5.30 -17.85 7.31
C ASN A 143 3.92 -18.28 7.83
N SER A 144 2.89 -18.08 7.03
CA SER A 144 1.60 -18.72 7.32
C SER A 144 1.69 -20.20 6.98
N ASN A 145 0.87 -21.03 7.63
CA ASN A 145 0.74 -22.45 7.25
C ASN A 145 -0.16 -22.63 6.00
N GLN A 146 -0.44 -21.55 5.25
CA GLN A 146 -1.28 -21.59 4.07
C GLN A 146 -0.41 -21.65 2.82
N LEU A 147 -0.64 -22.65 1.99
CA LEU A 147 -0.02 -22.78 0.65
C LEU A 147 -0.53 -21.65 -0.26
N THR A 148 0.32 -21.20 -1.14
CA THR A 148 -0.02 -20.20 -2.15
C THR A 148 -0.88 -20.75 -3.29
N LEU A 149 -0.85 -22.05 -3.47
CA LEU A 149 -1.70 -22.93 -4.32
C LEU A 149 -0.99 -24.26 -4.49
#